data_99ab32fc83d82797a5a0762c7c9688fc
#
_entry.id   99ab32fc83d82797a5a0762c7c9688fc
#
_cell.length_a   1.000
_cell.length_b   1.000
_cell.length_c   1.000
_cell.angle_alpha   90.00
_cell.angle_beta   90.00
_cell.angle_gamma   90.00
#
_symmetry.space_group_name_H-M   'P 1'
#
loop_
_entity.id
_entity.type
_entity.pdbx_description
1 polymer ?
#
loop_
_entity_poly.entity_id
_entity_poly.type
_entity_poly.pdbx_seq_one_letter_code
_entity_poly.pdbx_strand_id
1 'polypeptide(L)'
;MDGISVCCDQRFGNGGIRMETYLEKLLSQIRCKKARPYIAEEIREHIECQIEDNLSDGMSYEEAEKNAVTDMGDPVEVGISLDRIHKPKIAWKLLVIVGILSLLGILIQQSILRQPGYQELETWRQEVYRYTTEGFGSAVAIGFLLMCVIYFLDYTVIAKYSRFIGGAILILGGLRVAGFGGLDVNGIGNWIGFGRLRVAVTSLMMFYVPIYGAILYKYRDGGVSALCRAILWLILPVFITSRIPSLGVAVIMMVSMLIELTVAVWKGWFQLPVKKTIIGMWLLFTAGPVLVLTAMYALHMLETYQEARIRSYLSHSGDANYMTAMLHKFNENILLWGNSGKDVVGGLPEFNQDYIFSYILNSYGLLAGIFVAAILAALVLFMFGAAARQKNELGMVMGFGCGMIILLNISLNFAGMLGWIPLTSTFLPFLSVGRNNILLCYALVGIILSIYRYKDVYPKKFKASQVSLQKTITLNLNM
;
A
#
# COMPACT_ATOMS: atom_id res chain seq x y z
N MET A 1 11.99 -11.30 -47.80
CA MET A 1 11.74 -12.45 -46.90
C MET A 1 10.33 -12.33 -46.39
N ASP A 2 9.46 -12.55 -47.36
CA ASP A 2 8.00 -12.44 -47.23
C ASP A 2 7.48 -13.85 -47.27
N GLY A 3 6.72 -14.31 -46.28
CA GLY A 3 6.19 -15.64 -46.41
C GLY A 3 5.60 -16.33 -45.17
N ILE A 4 5.17 -15.59 -44.11
CA ILE A 4 4.49 -16.22 -42.94
C ILE A 4 3.20 -15.50 -42.53
N SER A 5 2.72 -14.52 -43.33
CA SER A 5 1.55 -13.70 -42.94
C SER A 5 0.23 -14.02 -43.68
N VAL A 6 0.15 -15.08 -44.48
CA VAL A 6 -1.03 -15.29 -45.32
C VAL A 6 -1.78 -16.61 -45.02
N CYS A 7 -1.34 -17.41 -44.04
CA CYS A 7 -1.99 -18.70 -43.77
C CYS A 7 -3.08 -18.70 -42.67
N CYS A 8 -3.35 -17.58 -41.99
CA CYS A 8 -4.34 -17.59 -40.92
C CYS A 8 -5.78 -17.25 -41.31
N ASP A 9 -6.05 -16.83 -42.56
CA ASP A 9 -7.36 -16.26 -42.91
C ASP A 9 -8.30 -17.14 -43.76
N GLN A 10 -7.92 -18.39 -44.05
CA GLN A 10 -8.75 -19.29 -44.85
C GLN A 10 -9.18 -20.62 -44.22
N ARG A 11 -8.94 -20.83 -42.92
CA ARG A 11 -9.31 -22.08 -42.22
C ARG A 11 -10.58 -21.98 -41.33
N PHE A 12 -11.28 -20.89 -41.36
CA PHE A 12 -12.52 -20.72 -40.58
C PHE A 12 -13.80 -21.13 -41.35
N GLY A 13 -13.85 -22.36 -41.80
CA GLY A 13 -15.09 -22.95 -42.29
C GLY A 13 -15.56 -24.07 -41.36
N ASN A 14 -16.70 -23.92 -40.73
CA ASN A 14 -17.46 -24.88 -39.91
C ASN A 14 -16.85 -25.43 -38.59
N GLY A 15 -15.53 -25.47 -38.42
CA GLY A 15 -14.91 -26.01 -37.21
C GLY A 15 -14.92 -25.02 -36.02
N GLY A 16 -14.65 -23.75 -36.28
CA GLY A 16 -14.60 -22.70 -35.22
C GLY A 16 -15.94 -22.43 -34.53
N ILE A 17 -17.06 -22.81 -35.10
CA ILE A 17 -18.40 -22.66 -34.52
C ILE A 17 -18.59 -23.55 -33.31
N ARG A 18 -18.02 -24.76 -33.28
CA ARG A 18 -18.19 -25.71 -32.14
C ARG A 18 -17.41 -25.29 -30.92
N MET A 19 -16.13 -24.92 -31.05
CA MET A 19 -15.31 -24.42 -29.96
C MET A 19 -15.89 -23.13 -29.39
N GLU A 20 -16.31 -22.19 -30.25
CA GLU A 20 -16.90 -20.93 -29.78
C GLU A 20 -18.25 -21.16 -29.07
N THR A 21 -19.09 -22.09 -29.55
CA THR A 21 -20.34 -22.45 -28.86
C THR A 21 -20.10 -23.09 -27.50
N TYR A 22 -19.06 -23.92 -27.38
CA TYR A 22 -18.61 -24.47 -26.08
C TYR A 22 -18.17 -23.36 -25.11
N LEU A 23 -17.30 -22.44 -25.56
CA LEU A 23 -16.82 -21.32 -24.78
C LEU A 23 -17.97 -20.40 -24.35
N GLU A 24 -18.92 -20.06 -25.22
CA GLU A 24 -20.09 -19.26 -24.86
C GLU A 24 -20.92 -19.90 -23.75
N LYS A 25 -21.24 -21.19 -23.84
CA LYS A 25 -21.98 -21.91 -22.80
C LYS A 25 -21.23 -21.94 -21.49
N LEU A 26 -19.93 -22.24 -21.50
CA LEU A 26 -19.06 -22.26 -20.33
C LEU A 26 -19.00 -20.88 -19.67
N LEU A 27 -18.71 -19.83 -20.44
CA LEU A 27 -18.57 -18.46 -19.94
C LEU A 27 -19.88 -17.89 -19.39
N SER A 28 -21.03 -18.37 -19.88
CA SER A 28 -22.35 -17.97 -19.36
C SER A 28 -22.53 -18.36 -17.90
N GLN A 29 -21.89 -19.45 -17.44
CA GLN A 29 -21.92 -19.93 -16.06
C GLN A 29 -21.05 -19.11 -15.10
N ILE A 30 -20.10 -18.30 -15.62
CA ILE A 30 -19.16 -17.54 -14.81
C ILE A 30 -19.76 -16.18 -14.45
N ARG A 31 -20.04 -15.96 -13.15
CA ARG A 31 -20.61 -14.71 -12.63
C ARG A 31 -19.63 -13.52 -12.68
N CYS A 32 -18.34 -13.78 -12.48
CA CYS A 32 -17.32 -12.74 -12.50
C CYS A 32 -16.98 -12.34 -13.94
N LYS A 33 -17.62 -11.28 -14.48
CA LYS A 33 -17.37 -10.79 -15.85
C LYS A 33 -15.89 -10.50 -16.14
N LYS A 34 -15.11 -10.10 -15.12
CA LYS A 34 -13.67 -9.81 -15.26
C LYS A 34 -12.81 -11.07 -15.43
N ALA A 35 -13.27 -12.23 -14.95
CA ALA A 35 -12.57 -13.49 -15.11
C ALA A 35 -12.78 -14.10 -16.51
N ARG A 36 -13.93 -13.84 -17.13
CA ARG A 36 -14.35 -14.45 -18.41
C ARG A 36 -13.28 -14.40 -19.51
N PRO A 37 -12.66 -13.23 -19.83
CA PRO A 37 -11.67 -13.17 -20.91
C PRO A 37 -10.43 -14.03 -20.65
N TYR A 38 -9.98 -14.12 -19.42
CA TYR A 38 -8.80 -14.93 -19.05
C TYR A 38 -9.11 -16.43 -19.09
N ILE A 39 -10.29 -16.81 -18.60
CA ILE A 39 -10.76 -18.20 -18.66
C ILE A 39 -11.00 -18.61 -20.11
N ALA A 40 -11.57 -17.72 -20.94
CA ALA A 40 -11.77 -18.00 -22.36
C ALA A 40 -10.44 -18.25 -23.08
N GLU A 41 -9.40 -17.44 -22.79
CA GLU A 41 -8.06 -17.58 -23.38
C GLU A 41 -7.41 -18.90 -22.92
N GLU A 42 -7.47 -19.22 -21.62
CA GLU A 42 -6.91 -20.44 -21.05
C GLU A 42 -7.58 -21.72 -21.62
N ILE A 43 -8.90 -21.73 -21.70
CA ILE A 43 -9.64 -22.88 -22.26
C ILE A 43 -9.43 -22.99 -23.76
N ARG A 44 -9.37 -21.86 -24.49
CA ARG A 44 -9.06 -21.85 -25.92
C ARG A 44 -7.68 -22.44 -26.19
N GLU A 45 -6.64 -22.00 -25.47
CA GLU A 45 -5.29 -22.54 -25.60
C GLU A 45 -5.25 -24.05 -25.33
N HIS A 46 -6.00 -24.53 -24.33
CA HIS A 46 -6.11 -25.97 -24.05
C HIS A 46 -6.76 -26.76 -25.18
N ILE A 47 -7.87 -26.25 -25.72
CA ILE A 47 -8.56 -26.92 -26.84
C ILE A 47 -7.67 -26.90 -28.10
N GLU A 48 -7.01 -25.79 -28.40
CA GLU A 48 -6.09 -25.66 -29.55
C GLU A 48 -4.91 -26.63 -29.44
N CYS A 49 -4.27 -26.76 -28.27
CA CYS A 49 -3.22 -27.74 -28.02
C CYS A 49 -3.70 -29.18 -28.29
N GLN A 50 -4.91 -29.51 -27.81
CA GLN A 50 -5.47 -30.83 -27.97
C GLN A 50 -5.87 -31.13 -29.43
N ILE A 51 -6.31 -30.10 -30.18
CA ILE A 51 -6.53 -30.21 -31.62
C ILE A 51 -5.22 -30.50 -32.35
N GLU A 52 -4.10 -29.79 -31.98
CA GLU A 52 -2.78 -30.02 -32.58
C GLU A 52 -2.29 -31.46 -32.33
N ASP A 53 -2.49 -31.98 -31.12
CA ASP A 53 -2.13 -33.34 -30.74
C ASP A 53 -2.94 -34.36 -31.58
N ASN A 54 -4.25 -34.21 -31.67
CA ASN A 54 -5.13 -35.07 -32.45
C ASN A 54 -4.83 -35.04 -33.96
N LEU A 55 -4.44 -33.88 -34.50
CA LEU A 55 -3.99 -33.73 -35.89
C LEU A 55 -2.67 -34.47 -36.14
N SER A 56 -1.75 -34.48 -35.16
CA SER A 56 -0.50 -35.24 -35.23
C SER A 56 -0.70 -36.76 -35.28
N ASP A 57 -1.82 -37.22 -34.69
CA ASP A 57 -2.27 -38.62 -34.72
C ASP A 57 -2.99 -38.99 -36.02
N GLY A 58 -3.08 -38.05 -36.99
CA GLY A 58 -3.62 -38.30 -38.33
C GLY A 58 -5.14 -38.10 -38.44
N MET A 59 -5.80 -37.51 -37.46
CA MET A 59 -7.24 -37.19 -37.54
C MET A 59 -7.51 -36.02 -38.49
N SER A 60 -8.71 -35.99 -39.07
CA SER A 60 -9.17 -34.79 -39.78
C SER A 60 -9.41 -33.62 -38.83
N TYR A 61 -9.32 -32.36 -39.26
CA TYR A 61 -9.52 -31.19 -38.42
C TYR A 61 -10.88 -31.20 -37.72
N GLU A 62 -11.97 -31.60 -38.43
CA GLU A 62 -13.31 -31.66 -37.84
C GLU A 62 -13.43 -32.72 -36.73
N GLU A 63 -12.79 -33.87 -36.93
CA GLU A 63 -12.73 -34.93 -35.91
C GLU A 63 -11.86 -34.53 -34.75
N ALA A 64 -10.69 -33.91 -34.98
CA ALA A 64 -9.76 -33.44 -33.99
C ALA A 64 -10.42 -32.39 -33.08
N GLU A 65 -11.13 -31.41 -33.64
CA GLU A 65 -11.86 -30.39 -32.88
C GLU A 65 -13.02 -31.01 -32.07
N LYS A 66 -13.79 -31.90 -32.69
CA LYS A 66 -14.92 -32.57 -32.01
C LYS A 66 -14.44 -33.38 -30.84
N ASN A 67 -13.35 -34.12 -30.96
CA ASN A 67 -12.76 -34.92 -29.90
C ASN A 67 -12.20 -34.00 -28.82
N ALA A 68 -11.41 -32.98 -29.15
CA ALA A 68 -10.86 -32.02 -28.18
C ALA A 68 -11.96 -31.34 -27.35
N VAL A 69 -13.04 -30.89 -27.96
CA VAL A 69 -14.19 -30.30 -27.24
C VAL A 69 -14.95 -31.34 -26.38
N THR A 70 -15.05 -32.58 -26.85
CA THR A 70 -15.73 -33.64 -26.11
C THR A 70 -14.91 -34.04 -24.84
N ASP A 71 -13.59 -34.09 -24.97
CA ASP A 71 -12.67 -34.42 -23.86
C ASP A 71 -12.64 -33.35 -22.78
N MET A 72 -12.99 -32.11 -23.12
CA MET A 72 -13.16 -31.04 -22.13
C MET A 72 -14.38 -31.22 -21.20
N GLY A 73 -15.28 -32.13 -21.52
CA GLY A 73 -16.49 -32.43 -20.73
C GLY A 73 -17.64 -31.44 -20.92
N ASP A 74 -18.64 -31.51 -20.04
CA ASP A 74 -19.82 -30.64 -20.16
C ASP A 74 -19.49 -29.18 -19.83
N PRO A 75 -19.73 -28.22 -20.75
CA PRO A 75 -19.42 -26.81 -20.55
C PRO A 75 -20.11 -26.18 -19.35
N VAL A 76 -21.27 -26.70 -18.94
CA VAL A 76 -22.00 -26.19 -17.77
C VAL A 76 -21.31 -26.63 -16.49
N GLU A 77 -20.95 -27.91 -16.35
CA GLU A 77 -20.26 -28.42 -15.15
C GLU A 77 -18.87 -27.80 -15.00
N VAL A 78 -18.10 -27.73 -16.08
CA VAL A 78 -16.78 -27.08 -16.11
C VAL A 78 -16.91 -25.59 -15.77
N GLY A 79 -17.88 -24.90 -16.35
CA GLY A 79 -18.15 -23.48 -16.08
C GLY A 79 -18.51 -23.22 -14.61
N ILE A 80 -19.36 -24.04 -13.99
CA ILE A 80 -19.71 -23.93 -12.57
C ILE A 80 -18.49 -24.19 -11.67
N SER A 81 -17.64 -25.15 -12.01
CA SER A 81 -16.43 -25.45 -11.25
C SER A 81 -15.43 -24.28 -11.30
N LEU A 82 -15.23 -23.69 -12.49
CA LEU A 82 -14.40 -22.52 -12.70
C LEU A 82 -14.97 -21.25 -12.01
N ASP A 83 -16.31 -21.04 -12.02
CA ASP A 83 -16.92 -19.94 -11.27
C ASP A 83 -16.65 -20.05 -9.77
N ARG A 84 -16.66 -21.26 -9.21
CA ARG A 84 -16.36 -21.48 -7.79
C ARG A 84 -14.92 -21.10 -7.43
N ILE A 85 -13.97 -21.30 -8.35
CA ILE A 85 -12.55 -20.96 -8.15
C ILE A 85 -12.36 -19.44 -8.32
N HIS A 86 -12.91 -18.87 -9.39
CA HIS A 86 -12.65 -17.48 -9.83
C HIS A 86 -13.62 -16.44 -9.27
N LYS A 87 -14.49 -16.80 -8.34
CA LYS A 87 -15.38 -15.82 -7.71
C LYS A 87 -14.63 -14.84 -6.81
N PRO A 88 -15.04 -13.56 -6.79
CA PRO A 88 -14.48 -12.58 -5.86
C PRO A 88 -14.60 -13.00 -4.40
N LYS A 89 -13.51 -12.86 -3.62
CA LYS A 89 -13.44 -13.27 -2.21
C LYS A 89 -13.41 -12.05 -1.29
N ILE A 90 -14.05 -12.14 -0.12
CA ILE A 90 -14.05 -11.09 0.90
C ILE A 90 -13.06 -11.46 2.01
N ALA A 91 -12.20 -10.51 2.40
CA ALA A 91 -11.24 -10.69 3.48
C ALA A 91 -11.88 -10.35 4.84
N TRP A 92 -12.86 -11.14 5.30
CA TRP A 92 -13.59 -10.88 6.55
C TRP A 92 -12.67 -10.67 7.76
N LYS A 93 -11.59 -11.44 7.86
CA LYS A 93 -10.63 -11.31 8.97
C LYS A 93 -10.01 -9.92 9.02
N LEU A 94 -9.64 -9.34 7.86
CA LEU A 94 -9.09 -7.99 7.80
C LEU A 94 -10.13 -6.95 8.18
N LEU A 95 -11.37 -7.08 7.70
CA LEU A 95 -12.47 -6.16 8.05
C LEU A 95 -12.74 -6.17 9.56
N VAL A 96 -12.73 -7.34 10.19
CA VAL A 96 -12.91 -7.48 11.65
C VAL A 96 -11.77 -6.79 12.41
N ILE A 97 -10.51 -7.03 12.01
CA ILE A 97 -9.34 -6.39 12.64
C ILE A 97 -9.44 -4.86 12.55
N VAL A 98 -9.73 -4.34 11.35
CA VAL A 98 -9.88 -2.89 11.13
C VAL A 98 -11.06 -2.33 11.92
N GLY A 99 -12.18 -3.06 11.97
CA GLY A 99 -13.35 -2.67 12.77
C GLY A 99 -13.02 -2.58 14.27
N ILE A 100 -12.32 -3.58 14.82
CA ILE A 100 -11.88 -3.57 16.22
C ILE A 100 -10.93 -2.40 16.49
N LEU A 101 -9.92 -2.19 15.65
CA LEU A 101 -8.97 -1.08 15.80
C LEU A 101 -9.66 0.28 15.72
N SER A 102 -10.60 0.44 14.78
CA SER A 102 -11.36 1.70 14.64
C SER A 102 -12.24 1.97 15.86
N LEU A 103 -12.90 0.94 16.38
CA LEU A 103 -13.71 1.05 17.58
C LEU A 103 -12.85 1.39 18.80
N LEU A 104 -11.73 0.69 18.99
CA LEU A 104 -10.77 0.98 20.06
C LEU A 104 -10.24 2.41 19.96
N GLY A 105 -9.88 2.86 18.74
CA GLY A 105 -9.44 4.23 18.52
C GLY A 105 -10.52 5.26 18.95
N ILE A 106 -11.77 5.06 18.55
CA ILE A 106 -12.89 5.93 18.96
C ILE A 106 -13.04 5.93 20.50
N LEU A 107 -13.05 4.76 21.13
CA LEU A 107 -13.22 4.63 22.58
C LEU A 107 -12.06 5.29 23.34
N ILE A 108 -10.81 5.08 22.91
CA ILE A 108 -9.62 5.68 23.53
C ILE A 108 -9.67 7.20 23.37
N GLN A 109 -9.95 7.71 22.17
CA GLN A 109 -10.01 9.16 21.95
C GLN A 109 -11.16 9.81 22.75
N GLN A 110 -12.31 9.17 22.85
CA GLN A 110 -13.41 9.66 23.68
C GLN A 110 -13.09 9.64 25.19
N SER A 111 -12.31 8.67 25.64
CA SER A 111 -11.92 8.58 27.04
C SER A 111 -10.97 9.71 27.48
N ILE A 112 -10.18 10.27 26.55
CA ILE A 112 -9.29 11.40 26.80
C ILE A 112 -10.08 12.62 27.31
N LEU A 113 -11.23 12.91 26.72
CA LEU A 113 -12.08 14.05 27.13
C LEU A 113 -12.66 13.90 28.55
N ARG A 114 -12.61 12.70 29.12
CA ARG A 114 -13.10 12.40 30.46
C ARG A 114 -12.00 12.36 31.52
N GLN A 115 -10.73 12.50 31.10
CA GLN A 115 -9.61 12.49 32.05
C GLN A 115 -9.57 13.78 32.91
N PRO A 116 -9.25 13.71 34.20
CA PRO A 116 -9.10 14.90 35.03
C PRO A 116 -8.11 15.91 34.45
N GLY A 117 -6.94 15.47 34.00
CA GLY A 117 -5.93 16.34 33.40
C GLY A 117 -6.41 17.09 32.15
N TYR A 118 -7.46 16.61 31.45
CA TYR A 118 -8.07 17.38 30.37
C TYR A 118 -8.81 18.63 30.88
N GLN A 119 -9.46 18.54 32.04
CA GLN A 119 -10.19 19.65 32.63
C GLN A 119 -9.27 20.76 33.16
N GLU A 120 -8.01 20.41 33.48
CA GLU A 120 -7.00 21.32 34.00
C GLU A 120 -6.19 22.02 32.89
N LEU A 121 -6.38 21.62 31.62
CA LEU A 121 -5.71 22.26 30.49
C LEU A 121 -6.19 23.70 30.28
N GLU A 122 -5.32 24.54 29.72
CA GLU A 122 -5.69 25.86 29.24
C GLU A 122 -6.83 25.78 28.20
N THR A 123 -7.76 26.72 28.22
CA THR A 123 -8.97 26.72 27.40
C THR A 123 -8.70 26.49 25.91
N TRP A 124 -7.66 27.13 25.37
CA TRP A 124 -7.30 26.97 23.96
C TRP A 124 -6.81 25.54 23.64
N ARG A 125 -6.08 24.90 24.57
CA ARG A 125 -5.64 23.49 24.43
C ARG A 125 -6.83 22.55 24.52
N GLN A 126 -7.77 22.79 25.43
CA GLN A 126 -9.01 22.01 25.53
C GLN A 126 -9.80 22.07 24.20
N GLU A 127 -9.96 23.25 23.61
CA GLU A 127 -10.65 23.40 22.33
C GLU A 127 -9.96 22.65 21.18
N VAL A 128 -8.62 22.72 21.09
CA VAL A 128 -7.87 22.01 20.06
C VAL A 128 -8.02 20.49 20.21
N TYR A 129 -7.85 19.97 21.42
CA TYR A 129 -7.98 18.53 21.66
C TYR A 129 -9.43 18.05 21.48
N ARG A 130 -10.40 18.84 21.92
CA ARG A 130 -11.80 18.54 21.69
C ARG A 130 -12.14 18.48 20.21
N TYR A 131 -11.74 19.48 19.43
CA TYR A 131 -11.98 19.51 18.00
C TYR A 131 -11.32 18.33 17.27
N THR A 132 -10.10 17.99 17.63
CA THR A 132 -9.37 16.86 17.00
C THR A 132 -9.99 15.53 17.40
N THR A 133 -10.37 15.34 18.64
CA THR A 133 -10.95 14.10 19.18
C THR A 133 -12.40 13.89 18.68
N GLU A 134 -13.23 14.93 18.69
CA GLU A 134 -14.59 14.88 18.11
C GLU A 134 -14.51 14.62 16.58
N GLY A 135 -13.52 15.23 15.90
CA GLY A 135 -13.25 15.03 14.49
C GLY A 135 -12.79 13.62 14.14
N PHE A 136 -12.28 12.84 15.11
CA PHE A 136 -11.78 11.47 14.88
C PHE A 136 -12.88 10.53 14.38
N GLY A 137 -14.05 10.52 15.00
CA GLY A 137 -15.19 9.70 14.58
C GLY A 137 -15.63 10.00 13.14
N SER A 138 -15.68 11.28 12.76
CA SER A 138 -15.98 11.68 11.38
C SER A 138 -14.90 11.24 10.39
N ALA A 139 -13.62 11.29 10.77
CA ALA A 139 -12.52 10.82 9.95
C ALA A 139 -12.57 9.29 9.75
N VAL A 140 -12.95 8.53 10.79
CA VAL A 140 -13.19 7.07 10.69
C VAL A 140 -14.34 6.78 9.72
N ALA A 141 -15.47 7.49 9.81
CA ALA A 141 -16.60 7.28 8.92
C ALA A 141 -16.26 7.59 7.46
N ILE A 142 -15.58 8.71 7.20
CA ILE A 142 -15.13 9.10 5.85
C ILE A 142 -14.07 8.11 5.34
N GLY A 143 -13.15 7.69 6.21
CA GLY A 143 -12.12 6.69 5.88
C GLY A 143 -12.73 5.35 5.51
N PHE A 144 -13.74 4.88 6.26
CA PHE A 144 -14.46 3.65 5.94
C PHE A 144 -15.17 3.74 4.58
N LEU A 145 -15.82 4.87 4.29
CA LEU A 145 -16.41 5.11 2.97
C LEU A 145 -15.36 5.08 1.86
N LEU A 146 -14.21 5.75 2.08
CA LEU A 146 -13.08 5.72 1.13
C LEU A 146 -12.57 4.30 0.90
N MET A 147 -12.42 3.51 1.97
CA MET A 147 -12.03 2.10 1.89
C MET A 147 -13.03 1.31 1.04
N CYS A 148 -14.33 1.50 1.23
CA CYS A 148 -15.37 0.86 0.43
C CYS A 148 -15.27 1.27 -1.06
N VAL A 149 -15.07 2.56 -1.36
CA VAL A 149 -14.87 3.03 -2.72
C VAL A 149 -13.67 2.35 -3.37
N ILE A 150 -12.52 2.32 -2.69
CA ILE A 150 -11.29 1.67 -3.20
C ILE A 150 -11.48 0.14 -3.32
N TYR A 151 -12.20 -0.50 -2.39
CA TYR A 151 -12.51 -1.92 -2.46
C TYR A 151 -13.30 -2.29 -3.71
N PHE A 152 -14.29 -1.46 -4.10
CA PHE A 152 -15.07 -1.67 -5.32
C PHE A 152 -14.32 -1.23 -6.57
N LEU A 153 -13.44 -0.24 -6.45
CA LEU A 153 -12.51 0.13 -7.50
C LEU A 153 -11.44 -0.95 -7.62
N ASP A 154 -11.33 -1.54 -8.81
CA ASP A 154 -10.33 -2.56 -9.06
C ASP A 154 -8.91 -1.97 -8.97
N TYR A 155 -8.02 -2.63 -8.22
CA TYR A 155 -6.62 -2.20 -8.10
C TYR A 155 -5.90 -2.12 -9.45
N THR A 156 -6.35 -2.88 -10.47
CA THR A 156 -5.80 -2.80 -11.83
C THR A 156 -6.09 -1.48 -12.51
N VAL A 157 -7.19 -0.80 -12.15
CA VAL A 157 -7.50 0.56 -12.63
C VAL A 157 -6.49 1.56 -12.07
N ILE A 158 -6.16 1.44 -10.78
CA ILE A 158 -5.10 2.25 -10.14
C ILE A 158 -3.78 2.01 -10.87
N ALA A 159 -3.45 0.75 -11.16
CA ALA A 159 -2.24 0.39 -11.88
C ALA A 159 -2.23 0.93 -13.32
N LYS A 160 -3.36 0.90 -14.02
CA LYS A 160 -3.47 1.46 -15.37
C LYS A 160 -3.08 2.94 -15.41
N TYR A 161 -3.56 3.73 -14.46
CA TYR A 161 -3.30 5.16 -14.39
C TYR A 161 -2.13 5.54 -13.46
N SER A 162 -1.33 4.56 -12.99
CA SER A 162 -0.28 4.75 -11.98
C SER A 162 0.72 5.85 -12.32
N ARG A 163 1.19 5.95 -13.58
CA ARG A 163 2.13 7.02 -13.98
C ARG A 163 1.49 8.40 -13.91
N PHE A 164 0.22 8.52 -14.29
CA PHE A 164 -0.51 9.78 -14.20
C PHE A 164 -0.77 10.17 -12.74
N ILE A 165 -1.27 9.23 -11.92
CA ILE A 165 -1.54 9.46 -10.50
C ILE A 165 -0.22 9.78 -9.78
N GLY A 166 0.83 8.99 -10.01
CA GLY A 166 2.15 9.22 -9.44
C GLY A 166 2.73 10.58 -9.84
N GLY A 167 2.65 10.94 -11.12
CA GLY A 167 3.08 12.26 -11.62
C GLY A 167 2.31 13.41 -10.98
N ALA A 168 0.98 13.28 -10.84
CA ALA A 168 0.15 14.29 -10.18
C ALA A 168 0.53 14.49 -8.70
N ILE A 169 0.79 13.40 -7.96
CA ILE A 169 1.26 13.46 -6.58
C ILE A 169 2.62 14.17 -6.49
N LEU A 170 3.56 13.84 -7.39
CA LEU A 170 4.88 14.48 -7.43
C LEU A 170 4.79 15.96 -7.76
N ILE A 171 3.92 16.35 -8.70
CA ILE A 171 3.68 17.76 -9.04
C ILE A 171 3.13 18.51 -7.82
N LEU A 172 2.11 17.97 -7.15
CA LEU A 172 1.54 18.59 -5.95
C LEU A 172 2.59 18.76 -4.84
N GLY A 173 3.39 17.72 -4.59
CA GLY A 173 4.48 17.78 -3.61
C GLY A 173 5.57 18.79 -4.01
N GLY A 174 5.95 18.81 -5.29
CA GLY A 174 6.93 19.75 -5.84
C GLY A 174 6.45 21.21 -5.76
N LEU A 175 5.19 21.48 -6.10
CA LEU A 175 4.58 22.80 -5.96
C LEU A 175 4.61 23.26 -4.50
N ARG A 176 4.35 22.36 -3.55
CA ARG A 176 4.43 22.69 -2.12
C ARG A 176 5.86 23.03 -1.69
N VAL A 177 6.85 22.27 -2.11
CA VAL A 177 8.27 22.56 -1.86
C VAL A 177 8.68 23.89 -2.47
N ALA A 178 8.13 24.26 -3.65
CA ALA A 178 8.33 25.54 -4.30
C ALA A 178 7.55 26.72 -3.65
N GLY A 179 6.78 26.47 -2.57
CA GLY A 179 6.04 27.50 -1.82
C GLY A 179 4.65 27.82 -2.35
N PHE A 180 4.15 27.09 -3.37
CA PHE A 180 2.82 27.33 -3.92
C PHE A 180 1.71 26.62 -3.14
N GLY A 181 0.57 27.30 -2.97
CA GLY A 181 -0.68 26.71 -2.43
C GLY A 181 -0.61 26.26 -0.97
N GLY A 182 0.41 26.65 -0.23
CA GLY A 182 0.69 26.17 1.11
C GLY A 182 -0.06 26.94 2.21
N LEU A 183 -0.56 26.17 3.17
CA LEU A 183 -0.94 26.68 4.48
C LEU A 183 0.14 26.25 5.45
N ASP A 184 0.83 27.21 6.04
CA ASP A 184 1.77 26.94 7.12
C ASP A 184 0.98 26.89 8.43
N VAL A 185 0.95 25.71 9.03
CA VAL A 185 0.37 25.52 10.35
C VAL A 185 1.53 25.33 11.30
N ASN A 186 1.66 26.23 12.28
CA ASN A 186 2.78 26.25 13.24
C ASN A 186 4.17 26.32 12.57
N GLY A 187 4.31 27.03 11.45
CA GLY A 187 5.56 27.12 10.70
C GLY A 187 5.94 25.87 9.91
N ILE A 188 5.08 24.84 9.89
CA ILE A 188 5.31 23.61 9.16
C ILE A 188 4.57 23.64 7.81
N GLY A 189 5.32 23.70 6.74
CA GLY A 189 4.82 23.71 5.38
C GLY A 189 4.34 22.37 4.85
N ASN A 190 3.52 21.64 5.57
CA ASN A 190 3.06 20.28 5.19
C ASN A 190 1.68 20.24 4.51
N TRP A 191 0.96 21.35 4.44
CA TRP A 191 -0.44 21.35 4.05
C TRP A 191 -0.67 22.03 2.71
N ILE A 192 -1.55 21.41 1.89
CA ILE A 192 -2.13 22.05 0.71
C ILE A 192 -3.60 22.31 0.97
N GLY A 193 -4.04 23.56 0.76
CA GLY A 193 -5.43 23.97 0.95
C GLY A 193 -6.20 24.04 -0.37
N PHE A 194 -7.33 23.36 -0.45
CA PHE A 194 -8.33 23.50 -1.51
C PHE A 194 -9.65 23.96 -0.88
N GLY A 195 -9.79 25.25 -0.68
CA GLY A 195 -10.92 25.83 0.04
C GLY A 195 -10.96 25.37 1.50
N ARG A 196 -12.02 24.59 1.87
CA ARG A 196 -12.14 24.02 3.23
C ARG A 196 -11.37 22.70 3.41
N LEU A 197 -10.91 22.08 2.34
CA LEU A 197 -10.15 20.84 2.40
C LEU A 197 -8.66 21.14 2.64
N ARG A 198 -8.08 20.50 3.66
CA ARG A 198 -6.66 20.56 3.96
C ARG A 198 -6.09 19.15 3.83
N VAL A 199 -5.15 18.98 2.89
CA VAL A 199 -4.50 17.69 2.63
C VAL A 199 -3.05 17.78 3.08
N ALA A 200 -2.63 16.85 3.94
CA ALA A 200 -1.24 16.72 4.33
C ALA A 200 -0.44 16.08 3.18
N VAL A 201 0.57 16.78 2.72
CA VAL A 201 1.43 16.30 1.61
C VAL A 201 2.15 15.02 2.02
N THR A 202 2.57 14.89 3.27
CA THR A 202 3.22 13.68 3.79
C THR A 202 2.33 12.44 3.66
N SER A 203 1.03 12.53 3.99
CA SER A 203 0.09 11.40 3.83
C SER A 203 -0.15 11.08 2.36
N LEU A 204 -0.22 12.11 1.50
CA LEU A 204 -0.35 11.93 0.05
C LEU A 204 0.91 11.25 -0.54
N MET A 205 2.09 11.65 -0.06
CA MET A 205 3.36 11.01 -0.46
C MET A 205 3.44 9.56 0.00
N MET A 206 3.01 9.22 1.21
CA MET A 206 2.93 7.81 1.63
C MET A 206 2.00 6.99 0.73
N PHE A 207 0.88 7.56 0.27
CA PHE A 207 -0.02 6.88 -0.67
C PHE A 207 0.62 6.62 -2.05
N TYR A 208 1.70 7.33 -2.39
CA TYR A 208 2.48 7.06 -3.60
C TYR A 208 3.14 5.68 -3.61
N VAL A 209 3.46 5.10 -2.46
CA VAL A 209 4.19 3.81 -2.39
C VAL A 209 3.48 2.69 -3.15
N PRO A 210 2.21 2.31 -2.88
CA PRO A 210 1.55 1.26 -3.68
C PRO A 210 1.41 1.64 -5.17
N ILE A 211 1.38 2.93 -5.51
CA ILE A 211 1.37 3.40 -6.89
C ILE A 211 2.74 3.16 -7.54
N TYR A 212 3.82 3.30 -6.78
CA TYR A 212 5.17 2.97 -7.24
C TYR A 212 5.29 1.47 -7.60
N GLY A 213 4.72 0.57 -6.78
CA GLY A 213 4.64 -0.85 -7.12
C GLY A 213 3.95 -1.10 -8.46
N ALA A 214 2.89 -0.34 -8.77
CA ALA A 214 2.22 -0.40 -10.06
C ALA A 214 3.03 0.21 -11.21
N ILE A 215 3.85 1.25 -10.94
CA ILE A 215 4.78 1.82 -11.92
C ILE A 215 5.89 0.81 -12.23
N LEU A 216 6.44 0.14 -11.22
CA LEU A 216 7.45 -0.92 -11.39
C LEU A 216 6.96 -2.02 -12.33
N TYR A 217 5.71 -2.44 -12.17
CA TYR A 217 5.12 -3.47 -13.02
C TYR A 217 5.13 -3.12 -14.51
N LYS A 218 5.05 -1.82 -14.85
CA LYS A 218 5.14 -1.34 -16.25
C LYS A 218 6.57 -1.36 -16.82
N TYR A 219 7.58 -1.53 -15.97
CA TYR A 219 8.99 -1.67 -16.39
C TYR A 219 9.45 -3.12 -16.39
N ARG A 220 8.53 -4.08 -16.20
CA ARG A 220 8.82 -5.50 -16.28
C ARG A 220 9.34 -5.87 -17.67
N ASP A 221 10.18 -6.90 -17.68
CA ASP A 221 10.86 -7.44 -18.86
C ASP A 221 11.86 -6.43 -19.51
N GLY A 222 12.19 -5.34 -18.79
CA GLY A 222 13.19 -4.35 -19.19
C GLY A 222 14.58 -4.68 -18.63
N GLY A 223 15.61 -4.08 -19.24
CA GLY A 223 17.00 -4.22 -18.79
C GLY A 223 17.41 -3.11 -17.80
N VAL A 224 18.72 -2.79 -17.80
CA VAL A 224 19.33 -1.75 -16.93
C VAL A 224 18.60 -0.41 -17.05
N SER A 225 18.21 0.02 -18.26
CA SER A 225 17.55 1.30 -18.46
C SER A 225 16.16 1.37 -17.76
N ALA A 226 15.46 0.23 -17.69
CA ALA A 226 14.21 0.14 -16.94
C ALA A 226 14.44 0.23 -15.43
N LEU A 227 15.51 -0.40 -14.92
CA LEU A 227 15.93 -0.27 -13.53
C LEU A 227 16.30 1.17 -13.17
N CYS A 228 17.09 1.85 -14.02
CA CYS A 228 17.43 3.27 -13.79
C CYS A 228 16.19 4.16 -13.72
N ARG A 229 15.21 3.96 -14.60
CA ARG A 229 13.92 4.69 -14.53
C ARG A 229 13.13 4.36 -13.28
N ALA A 230 13.11 3.09 -12.85
CA ALA A 230 12.50 2.69 -11.61
C ALA A 230 13.13 3.37 -10.39
N ILE A 231 14.47 3.43 -10.34
CA ILE A 231 15.22 4.15 -9.31
C ILE A 231 14.91 5.66 -9.34
N LEU A 232 14.77 6.26 -10.51
CA LEU A 232 14.38 7.68 -10.61
C LEU A 232 12.99 7.94 -10.02
N TRP A 233 12.01 7.07 -10.30
CA TRP A 233 10.67 7.13 -9.68
C TRP A 233 10.68 6.89 -8.17
N LEU A 234 11.73 6.27 -7.61
CA LEU A 234 11.94 6.12 -6.18
C LEU A 234 12.60 7.36 -5.57
N ILE A 235 13.68 7.87 -6.18
CA ILE A 235 14.46 8.98 -5.63
C ILE A 235 13.64 10.27 -5.60
N LEU A 236 12.87 10.55 -6.65
CA LEU A 236 12.15 11.82 -6.81
C LEU A 236 11.16 12.09 -5.67
N PRO A 237 10.23 11.18 -5.30
CA PRO A 237 9.31 11.42 -4.17
C PRO A 237 10.04 11.48 -2.83
N VAL A 238 11.10 10.69 -2.62
CA VAL A 238 11.89 10.73 -1.38
C VAL A 238 12.57 12.10 -1.25
N PHE A 239 13.17 12.62 -2.33
CA PHE A 239 13.78 13.96 -2.36
C PHE A 239 12.73 15.04 -2.06
N ILE A 240 11.58 15.04 -2.72
CA ILE A 240 10.50 16.01 -2.46
C ILE A 240 10.08 15.95 -0.99
N THR A 241 9.86 14.74 -0.44
CA THR A 241 9.43 14.56 0.95
C THR A 241 10.50 14.99 1.96
N SER A 242 11.78 14.83 1.66
CA SER A 242 12.88 15.27 2.53
C SER A 242 12.98 16.81 2.62
N ARG A 243 12.48 17.54 1.61
CA ARG A 243 12.39 19.02 1.64
C ARG A 243 11.20 19.53 2.46
N ILE A 244 10.22 18.71 2.71
CA ILE A 244 9.16 18.95 3.70
C ILE A 244 9.75 18.52 5.05
N PRO A 245 9.54 19.26 6.17
CA PRO A 245 10.17 18.94 7.46
C PRO A 245 9.64 17.63 8.07
N SER A 246 9.88 16.50 7.40
CA SER A 246 9.40 15.16 7.78
C SER A 246 10.33 14.07 7.26
N LEU A 247 11.56 14.05 7.79
CA LEU A 247 12.55 13.01 7.45
C LEU A 247 12.05 11.59 7.74
N GLY A 248 11.28 11.40 8.81
CA GLY A 248 10.70 10.08 9.13
C GLY A 248 9.84 9.53 8.00
N VAL A 249 8.98 10.35 7.41
CA VAL A 249 8.15 9.97 6.26
C VAL A 249 9.00 9.64 5.03
N ALA A 250 10.05 10.42 4.77
CA ALA A 250 10.96 10.15 3.65
C ALA A 250 11.66 8.79 3.81
N VAL A 251 12.09 8.44 5.03
CA VAL A 251 12.69 7.14 5.34
C VAL A 251 11.68 6.00 5.18
N ILE A 252 10.45 6.15 5.71
CA ILE A 252 9.38 5.16 5.55
C ILE A 252 9.12 4.90 4.07
N MET A 253 8.99 5.95 3.27
CA MET A 253 8.77 5.83 1.82
C MET A 253 9.94 5.16 1.12
N MET A 254 11.17 5.60 1.40
CA MET A 254 12.38 5.05 0.80
C MET A 254 12.50 3.56 1.06
N VAL A 255 12.38 3.13 2.32
CA VAL A 255 12.48 1.72 2.69
C VAL A 255 11.34 0.90 2.09
N SER A 256 10.11 1.41 2.12
CA SER A 256 8.94 0.72 1.54
C SER A 256 9.11 0.50 0.03
N MET A 257 9.48 1.55 -0.71
CA MET A 257 9.70 1.46 -2.16
C MET A 257 10.93 0.63 -2.52
N LEU A 258 11.99 0.66 -1.69
CA LEU A 258 13.18 -0.17 -1.90
C LEU A 258 12.85 -1.66 -1.73
N ILE A 259 11.95 -2.00 -0.80
CA ILE A 259 11.46 -3.38 -0.64
C ILE A 259 10.60 -3.79 -1.85
N GLU A 260 9.70 -2.92 -2.34
CA GLU A 260 8.95 -3.21 -3.57
C GLU A 260 9.89 -3.45 -4.77
N LEU A 261 10.93 -2.62 -4.92
CA LEU A 261 11.94 -2.77 -5.97
C LEU A 261 12.74 -4.06 -5.78
N THR A 262 13.08 -4.42 -4.53
CA THR A 262 13.77 -5.68 -4.20
C THR A 262 12.92 -6.88 -4.61
N VAL A 263 11.62 -6.87 -4.32
CA VAL A 263 10.70 -7.94 -4.74
C VAL A 263 10.61 -8.01 -6.26
N ALA A 264 10.55 -6.87 -6.96
CA ALA A 264 10.52 -6.82 -8.41
C ALA A 264 11.80 -7.40 -9.05
N VAL A 265 12.97 -7.05 -8.51
CA VAL A 265 14.26 -7.62 -8.95
C VAL A 265 14.32 -9.11 -8.64
N TRP A 266 13.87 -9.54 -7.46
CA TRP A 266 13.84 -10.96 -7.08
C TRP A 266 12.93 -11.79 -7.99
N LYS A 267 11.84 -11.22 -8.48
CA LYS A 267 10.96 -11.84 -9.49
C LYS A 267 11.54 -11.84 -10.92
N GLY A 268 12.71 -11.27 -11.12
CA GLY A 268 13.39 -11.25 -12.42
C GLY A 268 12.84 -10.22 -13.41
N TRP A 269 12.11 -9.21 -12.96
CA TRP A 269 11.47 -8.22 -13.86
C TRP A 269 12.47 -7.42 -14.71
N PHE A 270 13.72 -7.31 -14.28
CA PHE A 270 14.73 -6.51 -14.98
C PHE A 270 15.78 -7.34 -15.74
N GLN A 271 15.65 -8.67 -15.74
CA GLN A 271 16.57 -9.58 -16.42
C GLN A 271 18.06 -9.35 -16.06
N LEU A 272 18.32 -9.00 -14.80
CA LEU A 272 19.63 -8.70 -14.24
C LEU A 272 20.05 -9.75 -13.21
N PRO A 273 21.36 -9.89 -12.90
CA PRO A 273 21.83 -10.80 -11.87
C PRO A 273 21.29 -10.40 -10.50
N VAL A 274 20.28 -11.12 -10.02
CA VAL A 274 19.43 -10.78 -8.85
C VAL A 274 20.26 -10.40 -7.62
N LYS A 275 21.20 -11.27 -7.19
CA LYS A 275 21.99 -11.03 -5.96
C LYS A 275 22.82 -9.75 -6.05
N LYS A 276 23.55 -9.54 -7.15
CA LYS A 276 24.41 -8.37 -7.34
C LYS A 276 23.58 -7.08 -7.38
N THR A 277 22.46 -7.09 -8.08
CA THR A 277 21.55 -5.94 -8.19
C THR A 277 20.95 -5.55 -6.85
N ILE A 278 20.45 -6.53 -6.07
CA ILE A 278 19.89 -6.27 -4.74
C ILE A 278 20.97 -5.69 -3.81
N ILE A 279 22.15 -6.31 -3.74
CA ILE A 279 23.23 -5.80 -2.89
C ILE A 279 23.63 -4.37 -3.29
N GLY A 280 23.79 -4.11 -4.60
CA GLY A 280 24.15 -2.78 -5.09
C GLY A 280 23.09 -1.73 -4.75
N MET A 281 21.82 -2.06 -4.91
CA MET A 281 20.71 -1.14 -4.53
C MET A 281 20.72 -0.84 -3.03
N TRP A 282 20.81 -1.87 -2.18
CA TRP A 282 20.82 -1.66 -0.73
C TRP A 282 22.06 -0.87 -0.28
N LEU A 283 23.24 -1.13 -0.84
CA LEU A 283 24.44 -0.33 -0.59
C LEU A 283 24.22 1.14 -1.01
N LEU A 284 23.65 1.38 -2.18
CA LEU A 284 23.38 2.74 -2.67
C LEU A 284 22.45 3.51 -1.72
N PHE A 285 21.37 2.89 -1.27
CA PHE A 285 20.33 3.57 -0.47
C PHE A 285 20.60 3.57 1.04
N THR A 286 21.52 2.76 1.55
CA THR A 286 21.93 2.79 2.96
C THR A 286 23.25 3.55 3.14
N ALA A 287 24.31 3.15 2.44
CA ALA A 287 25.62 3.79 2.55
C ALA A 287 25.66 5.16 1.86
N GLY A 288 24.94 5.34 0.75
CA GLY A 288 24.91 6.60 0.01
C GLY A 288 24.50 7.79 0.87
N PRO A 289 23.30 7.80 1.49
CA PRO A 289 22.88 8.89 2.38
C PRO A 289 23.84 9.14 3.56
N VAL A 290 24.40 8.07 4.16
CA VAL A 290 25.36 8.18 5.24
C VAL A 290 26.65 8.86 4.77
N LEU A 291 27.18 8.45 3.62
CA LEU A 291 28.37 9.07 3.03
C LEU A 291 28.16 10.55 2.69
N VAL A 292 26.99 10.87 2.10
CA VAL A 292 26.62 12.26 1.78
C VAL A 292 26.53 13.10 3.05
N LEU A 293 25.84 12.61 4.08
CA LEU A 293 25.71 13.31 5.35
C LEU A 293 27.07 13.50 6.04
N THR A 294 27.92 12.47 6.03
CA THR A 294 29.28 12.55 6.59
C THR A 294 30.13 13.56 5.82
N ALA A 295 30.06 13.56 4.49
CA ALA A 295 30.76 14.53 3.66
C ALA A 295 30.28 15.97 3.93
N MET A 296 28.96 16.18 4.02
CA MET A 296 28.38 17.50 4.34
C MET A 296 28.82 17.97 5.72
N TYR A 297 28.86 17.08 6.72
CA TYR A 297 29.37 17.39 8.06
C TYR A 297 30.86 17.78 8.01
N ALA A 298 31.70 16.97 7.35
CA ALA A 298 33.13 17.20 7.23
C ALA A 298 33.49 18.49 6.46
N LEU A 299 32.65 18.87 5.49
CA LEU A 299 32.81 20.08 4.69
C LEU A 299 32.12 21.32 5.29
N HIS A 300 31.57 21.21 6.51
CA HIS A 300 30.80 22.28 7.15
C HIS A 300 29.65 22.86 6.31
N MET A 301 29.01 21.99 5.51
CA MET A 301 27.87 22.33 4.65
C MET A 301 26.52 22.18 5.34
N LEU A 302 26.50 21.72 6.59
CA LEU A 302 25.28 21.58 7.39
C LEU A 302 24.92 22.93 8.02
N GLU A 303 23.64 23.22 8.09
CA GLU A 303 23.11 24.32 8.86
C GLU A 303 23.35 24.13 10.35
N THR A 304 23.55 25.22 11.10
CA THR A 304 23.87 25.20 12.54
C THR A 304 22.88 24.37 13.36
N TYR A 305 21.60 24.41 13.01
CA TYR A 305 20.57 23.61 13.71
C TYR A 305 20.68 22.11 13.39
N GLN A 306 21.12 21.73 12.18
CA GLN A 306 21.32 20.33 11.79
C GLN A 306 22.51 19.73 12.52
N GLU A 307 23.63 20.50 12.58
CA GLU A 307 24.81 20.10 13.32
C GLU A 307 24.52 19.97 14.82
N ALA A 308 23.80 20.94 15.41
CA ALA A 308 23.38 20.90 16.81
C ALA A 308 22.53 19.66 17.12
N ARG A 309 21.63 19.28 16.18
CA ARG A 309 20.77 18.09 16.32
C ARG A 309 21.57 16.78 16.28
N ILE A 310 22.54 16.67 15.38
CA ILE A 310 23.45 15.52 15.31
C ILE A 310 24.28 15.42 16.60
N ARG A 311 24.85 16.53 17.02
CA ARG A 311 25.68 16.61 18.24
C ARG A 311 24.88 16.27 19.50
N SER A 312 23.69 16.82 19.65
CA SER A 312 22.77 16.53 20.76
C SER A 312 22.39 15.05 20.82
N TYR A 313 22.15 14.43 19.67
CA TYR A 313 21.84 13.00 19.61
C TYR A 313 23.04 12.13 20.01
N LEU A 314 24.24 12.46 19.53
CA LEU A 314 25.45 11.72 19.86
C LEU A 314 25.89 11.90 21.32
N SER A 315 25.74 13.10 21.90
CA SER A 315 26.13 13.41 23.29
C SER A 315 25.09 13.03 24.33
N HIS A 316 23.88 12.55 23.90
CA HIS A 316 22.75 12.29 24.78
C HIS A 316 22.38 13.48 25.69
N SER A 317 22.71 14.70 25.31
CA SER A 317 22.45 15.95 26.03
C SER A 317 21.74 16.98 25.14
N GLY A 318 20.92 17.82 25.75
CA GLY A 318 20.21 18.93 25.07
C GLY A 318 18.74 18.66 24.81
N ASP A 319 18.06 19.67 24.21
CA ASP A 319 16.59 19.69 23.96
C ASP A 319 16.07 18.54 23.08
N ALA A 320 16.92 18.01 22.21
CA ALA A 320 16.56 16.85 21.36
C ALA A 320 16.27 15.58 22.17
N ASN A 321 16.82 15.46 23.36
CA ASN A 321 16.59 14.34 24.27
C ASN A 321 15.52 14.61 25.33
N TYR A 322 15.04 15.86 25.44
CA TYR A 322 14.01 16.24 26.40
C TYR A 322 12.75 15.39 26.25
N MET A 323 12.23 15.25 25.04
CA MET A 323 11.05 14.43 24.78
C MET A 323 11.27 12.95 25.04
N THR A 324 12.46 12.42 24.73
CA THR A 324 12.80 11.02 25.02
C THR A 324 12.89 10.79 26.53
N ALA A 325 13.52 11.71 27.27
CA ALA A 325 13.59 11.66 28.72
C ALA A 325 12.19 11.78 29.35
N MET A 326 11.36 12.65 28.81
CA MET A 326 9.99 12.83 29.26
C MET A 326 9.15 11.55 29.04
N LEU A 327 9.25 10.91 27.87
CA LEU A 327 8.59 9.64 27.59
C LEU A 327 9.10 8.54 28.52
N HIS A 328 10.41 8.47 28.80
CA HIS A 328 10.97 7.54 29.79
C HIS A 328 10.33 7.74 31.16
N LYS A 329 10.24 8.99 31.64
CA LYS A 329 9.60 9.32 32.90
C LYS A 329 8.15 8.90 32.97
N PHE A 330 7.37 9.10 31.87
CA PHE A 330 5.97 8.64 31.79
C PHE A 330 5.88 7.12 31.72
N ASN A 331 6.80 6.45 31.02
CA ASN A 331 6.77 5.00 30.84
C ASN A 331 7.47 4.21 31.95
N GLU A 332 8.04 4.88 32.97
CA GLU A 332 8.50 4.21 34.20
C GLU A 332 7.33 3.77 35.07
N ASN A 333 7.48 2.62 35.75
CA ASN A 333 6.50 2.09 36.70
C ASN A 333 5.06 1.98 36.15
N ILE A 334 4.93 1.50 34.91
CA ILE A 334 3.63 1.19 34.33
C ILE A 334 3.01 0.02 35.09
N LEU A 335 1.76 0.18 35.49
CA LEU A 335 1.01 -0.89 36.15
C LEU A 335 0.66 -2.01 35.16
N LEU A 336 0.55 -3.23 35.65
CA LEU A 336 0.10 -4.35 34.83
C LEU A 336 -1.33 -4.10 34.30
N TRP A 337 -2.18 -3.51 35.16
CA TRP A 337 -3.57 -3.17 34.88
C TRP A 337 -3.98 -1.86 35.56
N GLY A 338 -4.76 -1.03 34.92
CA GLY A 338 -5.31 0.20 35.46
C GLY A 338 -4.47 1.44 35.19
N ASN A 339 -4.86 2.55 35.82
CA ASN A 339 -4.25 3.87 35.62
C ASN A 339 -3.03 4.05 36.54
N SER A 340 -1.90 4.49 35.97
CA SER A 340 -0.66 4.78 36.71
C SER A 340 -0.73 6.00 37.65
N GLY A 341 -1.82 6.78 37.58
CA GLY A 341 -1.98 8.01 38.33
C GLY A 341 -1.17 9.21 37.78
N LYS A 342 -0.46 9.04 36.67
CA LYS A 342 0.30 10.12 36.02
C LYS A 342 -0.62 10.95 35.13
N ASP A 343 -0.49 12.27 35.19
CA ASP A 343 -1.18 13.15 34.25
C ASP A 343 -0.48 13.20 32.89
N VAL A 344 -0.81 12.24 32.04
CA VAL A 344 -0.27 12.15 30.67
C VAL A 344 -0.86 13.26 29.80
N VAL A 345 -2.10 13.62 30.02
CA VAL A 345 -2.84 14.61 29.19
C VAL A 345 -2.29 16.02 29.40
N GLY A 346 -2.02 16.40 30.63
CA GLY A 346 -1.42 17.70 30.96
C GLY A 346 0.07 17.76 30.66
N GLY A 347 0.78 16.66 30.88
CA GLY A 347 2.24 16.62 30.89
C GLY A 347 2.90 16.19 29.58
N LEU A 348 2.27 15.37 28.72
CA LEU A 348 2.88 14.87 27.49
C LEU A 348 2.29 15.57 26.26
N PRO A 349 3.07 16.36 25.48
CA PRO A 349 2.58 16.90 24.22
C PRO A 349 2.25 15.78 23.24
N GLU A 350 1.29 16.01 22.34
CA GLU A 350 0.88 15.07 21.27
C GLU A 350 0.52 13.65 21.75
N PHE A 351 0.11 13.52 23.01
CA PHE A 351 -0.27 12.26 23.65
C PHE A 351 -1.40 11.51 22.91
N ASN A 352 -2.23 12.20 22.17
CA ASN A 352 -3.32 11.62 21.37
C ASN A 352 -2.93 11.38 19.90
N GLN A 353 -1.73 11.76 19.49
CA GLN A 353 -1.20 11.59 18.13
C GLN A 353 0.00 10.62 18.15
N ASP A 354 1.22 11.17 18.17
CA ASP A 354 2.46 10.40 18.05
C ASP A 354 2.72 9.51 19.27
N TYR A 355 2.28 9.94 20.47
CA TYR A 355 2.50 9.22 21.73
C TYR A 355 1.27 8.55 22.32
N ILE A 356 0.27 8.26 21.50
CA ILE A 356 -0.98 7.61 21.93
C ILE A 356 -0.74 6.29 22.64
N PHE A 357 0.33 5.55 22.29
CA PHE A 357 0.65 4.29 22.94
C PHE A 357 1.11 4.49 24.38
N SER A 358 1.88 5.55 24.67
CA SER A 358 2.24 5.92 26.04
C SER A 358 1.01 6.29 26.87
N TYR A 359 0.04 6.99 26.27
CA TYR A 359 -1.24 7.25 26.90
C TYR A 359 -1.99 5.94 27.25
N ILE A 360 -2.04 4.98 26.30
CA ILE A 360 -2.69 3.67 26.53
C ILE A 360 -2.02 2.93 27.69
N LEU A 361 -0.69 2.87 27.71
CA LEU A 361 0.07 2.20 28.76
C LEU A 361 -0.19 2.81 30.15
N ASN A 362 -0.24 4.13 30.23
CA ASN A 362 -0.42 4.83 31.50
C ASN A 362 -1.88 4.83 31.98
N SER A 363 -2.86 4.90 31.07
CA SER A 363 -4.28 4.99 31.43
C SER A 363 -4.92 3.63 31.66
N TYR A 364 -4.46 2.57 30.95
CA TYR A 364 -5.10 1.24 31.01
C TYR A 364 -4.15 0.11 31.43
N GLY A 365 -2.85 0.39 31.53
CA GLY A 365 -1.84 -0.59 31.93
C GLY A 365 -1.19 -1.37 30.79
N LEU A 366 -0.19 -2.17 31.16
CA LEU A 366 0.64 -2.94 30.22
C LEU A 366 -0.16 -3.97 29.41
N LEU A 367 -1.14 -4.64 30.04
CA LEU A 367 -1.97 -5.66 29.34
C LEU A 367 -2.77 -5.04 28.20
N ALA A 368 -3.30 -3.83 28.38
CA ALA A 368 -4.01 -3.11 27.33
C ALA A 368 -3.03 -2.73 26.18
N GLY A 369 -1.83 -2.30 26.51
CA GLY A 369 -0.78 -2.05 25.51
C GLY A 369 -0.41 -3.30 24.72
N ILE A 370 -0.18 -4.43 25.38
CA ILE A 370 0.11 -5.72 24.73
C ILE A 370 -1.05 -6.13 23.81
N PHE A 371 -2.29 -5.99 24.26
CA PHE A 371 -3.47 -6.30 23.45
C PHE A 371 -3.54 -5.46 22.17
N VAL A 372 -3.33 -4.15 22.30
CA VAL A 372 -3.29 -3.24 21.14
C VAL A 372 -2.13 -3.60 20.19
N ALA A 373 -0.94 -3.84 20.72
CA ALA A 373 0.22 -4.25 19.92
C ALA A 373 -0.03 -5.57 19.18
N ALA A 374 -0.69 -6.53 19.82
CA ALA A 374 -1.05 -7.81 19.21
C ALA A 374 -2.03 -7.64 18.04
N ILE A 375 -3.04 -6.77 18.16
CA ILE A 375 -4.00 -6.50 17.07
C ILE A 375 -3.30 -5.76 15.91
N LEU A 376 -2.41 -4.81 16.21
CA LEU A 376 -1.61 -4.12 15.18
C LEU A 376 -0.68 -5.11 14.45
N ALA A 377 -0.04 -6.03 15.18
CA ALA A 377 0.75 -7.11 14.59
C ALA A 377 -0.11 -8.03 13.71
N ALA A 378 -1.31 -8.40 14.16
CA ALA A 378 -2.26 -9.20 13.38
C ALA A 378 -2.68 -8.48 12.08
N LEU A 379 -2.90 -7.15 12.11
CA LEU A 379 -3.17 -6.33 10.93
C LEU A 379 -2.03 -6.46 9.90
N VAL A 380 -0.79 -6.23 10.34
CA VAL A 380 0.41 -6.31 9.50
C VAL A 380 0.58 -7.71 8.91
N LEU A 381 0.52 -8.74 9.75
CA LEU A 381 0.64 -10.14 9.32
C LEU A 381 -0.43 -10.53 8.30
N PHE A 382 -1.66 -10.04 8.47
CA PHE A 382 -2.72 -10.29 7.50
C PHE A 382 -2.46 -9.56 6.18
N MET A 383 -2.02 -8.30 6.20
CA MET A 383 -1.71 -7.54 4.98
C MET A 383 -0.60 -8.21 4.18
N PHE A 384 0.51 -8.61 4.83
CA PHE A 384 1.59 -9.36 4.16
C PHE A 384 1.14 -10.74 3.70
N GLY A 385 0.37 -11.45 4.50
CA GLY A 385 -0.20 -12.75 4.12
C GLY A 385 -1.14 -12.64 2.92
N ALA A 386 -1.92 -11.57 2.83
CA ALA A 386 -2.77 -11.28 1.67
C ALA A 386 -1.93 -10.98 0.42
N ALA A 387 -0.87 -10.18 0.55
CA ALA A 387 0.05 -9.85 -0.54
C ALA A 387 0.85 -11.07 -1.03
N ALA A 388 1.44 -11.84 -0.11
CA ALA A 388 2.28 -12.98 -0.44
C ALA A 388 1.51 -14.13 -1.14
N ARG A 389 0.23 -14.27 -0.84
CA ARG A 389 -0.64 -15.31 -1.45
C ARG A 389 -1.25 -14.88 -2.78
N GLN A 390 -0.88 -13.72 -3.31
CA GLN A 390 -1.34 -13.27 -4.61
C GLN A 390 -0.71 -14.06 -5.75
N LYS A 391 -1.54 -14.57 -6.65
CA LYS A 391 -1.07 -15.16 -7.91
C LYS A 391 -0.54 -14.08 -8.84
N ASN A 392 -1.23 -12.94 -8.92
CA ASN A 392 -0.86 -11.82 -9.76
C ASN A 392 0.28 -11.02 -9.15
N GLU A 393 1.39 -10.87 -9.88
CA GLU A 393 2.61 -10.18 -9.43
C GLU A 393 2.40 -8.69 -9.16
N LEU A 394 1.50 -8.01 -9.89
CA LEU A 394 1.14 -6.62 -9.67
C LEU A 394 0.50 -6.43 -8.29
N GLY A 395 -0.53 -7.23 -7.98
CA GLY A 395 -1.21 -7.18 -6.69
C GLY A 395 -0.28 -7.52 -5.53
N MET A 396 0.65 -8.45 -5.75
CA MET A 396 1.65 -8.82 -4.75
C MET A 396 2.55 -7.62 -4.40
N VAL A 397 3.17 -6.95 -5.37
CA VAL A 397 4.10 -5.83 -5.12
C VAL A 397 3.36 -4.64 -4.50
N MET A 398 2.21 -4.23 -5.04
CA MET A 398 1.39 -3.16 -4.45
C MET A 398 0.98 -3.49 -3.01
N GLY A 399 0.63 -4.75 -2.74
CA GLY A 399 0.26 -5.21 -1.41
C GLY A 399 1.42 -5.16 -0.40
N PHE A 400 2.62 -5.52 -0.83
CA PHE A 400 3.83 -5.35 -0.01
C PHE A 400 4.07 -3.88 0.34
N GLY A 401 3.91 -2.95 -0.60
CA GLY A 401 4.02 -1.52 -0.33
C GLY A 401 3.03 -1.03 0.72
N CYS A 402 1.75 -1.41 0.59
CA CYS A 402 0.73 -1.08 1.60
C CYS A 402 1.11 -1.61 2.99
N GLY A 403 1.54 -2.88 3.08
CA GLY A 403 1.94 -3.52 4.34
C GLY A 403 3.16 -2.86 4.96
N MET A 404 4.15 -2.47 4.14
CA MET A 404 5.39 -1.83 4.61
C MET A 404 5.14 -0.46 5.23
N ILE A 405 4.27 0.37 4.66
CA ILE A 405 3.93 1.67 5.26
C ILE A 405 3.36 1.48 6.67
N ILE A 406 2.41 0.56 6.83
CA ILE A 406 1.79 0.28 8.12
C ILE A 406 2.81 -0.29 9.11
N LEU A 407 3.61 -1.28 8.69
CA LEU A 407 4.66 -1.88 9.51
C LEU A 407 5.66 -0.85 10.00
N LEU A 408 6.20 -0.02 9.09
CA LEU A 408 7.24 0.96 9.44
C LEU A 408 6.71 2.06 10.35
N ASN A 409 5.47 2.55 10.14
CA ASN A 409 4.87 3.51 11.07
C ASN A 409 4.75 2.94 12.48
N ILE A 410 4.27 1.69 12.62
CA ILE A 410 4.17 1.03 13.93
C ILE A 410 5.56 0.82 14.54
N SER A 411 6.50 0.27 13.76
CA SER A 411 7.84 -0.08 14.24
C SER A 411 8.64 1.15 14.68
N LEU A 412 8.60 2.22 13.88
CA LEU A 412 9.30 3.46 14.21
C LEU A 412 8.64 4.20 15.38
N ASN A 413 7.32 4.14 15.51
CA ASN A 413 6.61 4.68 16.67
C ASN A 413 7.05 3.99 17.96
N PHE A 414 7.07 2.65 17.97
CA PHE A 414 7.52 1.89 19.14
C PHE A 414 9.02 2.09 19.42
N ALA A 415 9.87 2.07 18.37
CA ALA A 415 11.30 2.27 18.54
C ALA A 415 11.63 3.67 19.07
N GLY A 416 10.91 4.71 18.62
CA GLY A 416 11.03 6.08 19.15
C GLY A 416 10.59 6.15 20.62
N MET A 417 9.46 5.55 20.96
CA MET A 417 8.97 5.49 22.35
C MET A 417 9.93 4.78 23.31
N LEU A 418 10.64 3.75 22.82
CA LEU A 418 11.63 3.02 23.60
C LEU A 418 12.99 3.74 23.65
N GLY A 419 13.14 4.87 22.94
CA GLY A 419 14.38 5.63 22.88
C GLY A 419 15.49 4.99 22.04
N TRP A 420 15.15 3.96 21.22
CA TRP A 420 16.14 3.29 20.35
C TRP A 420 16.54 4.13 19.15
N ILE A 421 15.64 5.00 18.71
CA ILE A 421 15.84 5.93 17.59
C ILE A 421 15.38 7.33 18.00
N PRO A 422 15.87 8.39 17.31
CA PRO A 422 15.31 9.72 17.48
C PRO A 422 13.80 9.72 17.25
N LEU A 423 13.07 10.50 18.04
CA LEU A 423 11.64 10.65 17.87
C LEU A 423 11.34 11.22 16.47
N THR A 424 10.48 10.54 15.75
CA THR A 424 9.99 10.92 14.44
C THR A 424 8.48 11.03 14.50
N SER A 425 7.91 11.96 13.74
CA SER A 425 6.44 12.05 13.59
C SER A 425 5.91 10.82 12.86
N THR A 426 5.50 9.83 13.63
CA THR A 426 4.91 8.58 13.18
C THR A 426 3.57 8.39 13.89
N PHE A 427 2.66 7.68 13.28
CA PHE A 427 1.33 7.47 13.84
C PHE A 427 1.05 5.98 14.04
N LEU A 428 0.22 5.66 15.02
CA LEU A 428 -0.34 4.32 15.16
C LEU A 428 -1.62 4.20 14.33
N PRO A 429 -1.67 3.26 13.37
CA PRO A 429 -2.82 3.08 12.49
C PRO A 429 -4.13 2.91 13.27
N PHE A 430 -5.17 3.66 12.88
CA PHE A 430 -6.52 3.65 13.46
C PHE A 430 -6.64 4.11 14.92
N LEU A 431 -5.54 4.48 15.58
CA LEU A 431 -5.52 4.91 16.99
C LEU A 431 -5.16 6.38 17.15
N SER A 432 -4.11 6.83 16.45
CA SER A 432 -3.62 8.20 16.49
C SER A 432 -4.60 9.17 15.85
N VAL A 433 -4.80 10.33 16.46
CA VAL A 433 -5.53 11.44 15.84
C VAL A 433 -4.75 11.97 14.63
N GLY A 434 -5.47 12.26 13.59
CA GLY A 434 -4.91 12.80 12.34
C GLY A 434 -5.78 12.39 11.15
N ARG A 435 -6.67 13.28 10.72
CA ARG A 435 -7.63 12.97 9.63
C ARG A 435 -6.95 12.36 8.40
N ASN A 436 -5.86 12.96 7.95
CA ASN A 436 -5.16 12.47 6.75
C ASN A 436 -4.50 11.10 6.96
N ASN A 437 -3.95 10.84 8.15
CA ASN A 437 -3.33 9.55 8.48
C ASN A 437 -4.38 8.44 8.57
N ILE A 438 -5.56 8.74 9.14
CA ILE A 438 -6.69 7.80 9.20
C ILE A 438 -7.17 7.48 7.78
N LEU A 439 -7.37 8.50 6.93
CA LEU A 439 -7.77 8.30 5.54
C LEU A 439 -6.73 7.48 4.77
N LEU A 440 -5.45 7.73 4.99
CA LEU A 440 -4.34 6.93 4.41
C LEU A 440 -4.46 5.46 4.84
N CYS A 441 -4.63 5.17 6.13
CA CYS A 441 -4.77 3.80 6.63
C CYS A 441 -5.93 3.06 5.96
N TYR A 442 -7.10 3.70 5.88
CA TYR A 442 -8.26 3.13 5.21
C TYR A 442 -8.04 2.95 3.69
N ALA A 443 -7.35 3.88 3.05
CA ALA A 443 -7.03 3.76 1.62
C ALA A 443 -6.09 2.57 1.36
N LEU A 444 -5.03 2.40 2.17
CA LEU A 444 -4.11 1.26 2.07
C LEU A 444 -4.82 -0.08 2.30
N VAL A 445 -5.68 -0.15 3.33
CA VAL A 445 -6.51 -1.33 3.58
C VAL A 445 -7.47 -1.58 2.42
N GLY A 446 -8.09 -0.54 1.86
CA GLY A 446 -8.96 -0.64 0.69
C GLY A 446 -8.26 -1.25 -0.53
N ILE A 447 -6.99 -0.86 -0.78
CA ILE A 447 -6.15 -1.47 -1.83
C ILE A 447 -5.94 -2.97 -1.55
N ILE A 448 -5.55 -3.34 -0.32
CA ILE A 448 -5.36 -4.75 0.08
C ILE A 448 -6.66 -5.56 -0.08
N LEU A 449 -7.80 -4.99 0.32
CA LEU A 449 -9.11 -5.64 0.15
C LEU A 449 -9.44 -5.84 -1.33
N SER A 450 -9.16 -4.85 -2.20
CA SER A 450 -9.35 -4.95 -3.63
C SER A 450 -8.43 -6.03 -4.24
N ILE A 451 -7.16 -6.07 -3.83
CA ILE A 451 -6.19 -7.10 -4.24
C ILE A 451 -6.69 -8.49 -3.80
N TYR A 452 -7.10 -8.65 -2.55
CA TYR A 452 -7.59 -9.92 -2.02
C TYR A 452 -8.87 -10.39 -2.72
N ARG A 453 -9.76 -9.45 -3.08
CA ARG A 453 -11.01 -9.73 -3.79
C ARG A 453 -10.78 -10.45 -5.10
N TYR A 454 -9.75 -10.04 -5.84
CA TYR A 454 -9.46 -10.54 -7.19
C TYR A 454 -8.27 -11.48 -7.25
N LYS A 455 -7.86 -12.09 -6.12
CA LYS A 455 -6.64 -12.92 -6.02
C LYS A 455 -6.62 -14.13 -6.96
N ASP A 456 -7.78 -14.71 -7.23
CA ASP A 456 -7.92 -15.88 -8.09
C ASP A 456 -8.54 -15.53 -9.46
N VAL A 457 -8.78 -14.25 -9.75
CA VAL A 457 -9.41 -13.77 -10.99
C VAL A 457 -8.37 -13.49 -12.07
N TYR A 458 -7.25 -12.89 -11.68
CA TYR A 458 -6.24 -12.43 -12.63
C TYR A 458 -5.09 -13.42 -12.77
N PRO A 459 -4.54 -13.60 -14.00
CA PRO A 459 -3.40 -14.46 -14.25
C PRO A 459 -2.14 -13.92 -13.56
N LYS A 460 -1.10 -14.77 -13.48
CA LYS A 460 0.17 -14.41 -12.86
C LYS A 460 0.81 -13.15 -13.48
N LYS A 461 0.69 -13.02 -14.80
CA LYS A 461 1.24 -11.88 -15.56
C LYS A 461 0.19 -11.35 -16.54
N PHE A 462 -0.06 -10.04 -16.52
CA PHE A 462 -0.81 -9.36 -17.57
C PHE A 462 0.14 -8.89 -18.68
N LYS A 463 -0.27 -8.97 -19.93
CA LYS A 463 0.28 -8.11 -20.97
C LYS A 463 -0.40 -6.74 -20.85
N ALA A 464 0.37 -5.65 -20.76
CA ALA A 464 -0.17 -4.28 -20.62
C ALA A 464 -1.10 -3.86 -21.77
N SER A 465 -1.02 -4.48 -22.93
CA SER A 465 -1.90 -4.29 -24.07
C SER A 465 -3.32 -4.87 -23.86
N GLN A 466 -3.49 -5.90 -23.04
CA GLN A 466 -4.79 -6.53 -22.82
C GLN A 466 -5.76 -5.65 -22.01
N VAL A 467 -5.27 -4.71 -21.23
CA VAL A 467 -6.12 -3.73 -20.53
C VAL A 467 -6.84 -2.78 -21.50
N SER A 468 -6.33 -2.59 -22.72
CA SER A 468 -6.99 -1.80 -23.77
C SER A 468 -8.04 -2.59 -24.56
N LEU A 469 -7.86 -3.90 -24.73
CA LEU A 469 -8.79 -4.79 -25.44
C LEU A 469 -10.12 -5.00 -24.71
N GLN A 470 -10.15 -4.85 -23.37
CA GLN A 470 -11.40 -4.93 -22.60
C GLN A 470 -12.48 -3.93 -23.04
N LYS A 471 -12.10 -2.79 -23.64
CA LYS A 471 -13.07 -1.82 -24.18
C LYS A 471 -13.69 -2.28 -25.49
N THR A 472 -12.98 -3.06 -26.30
CA THR A 472 -13.45 -3.52 -27.61
C THR A 472 -14.35 -4.73 -27.48
N ILE A 473 -14.04 -5.67 -26.58
CA ILE A 473 -14.85 -6.89 -26.38
C ILE A 473 -16.17 -6.58 -25.64
N THR A 474 -16.17 -5.64 -24.68
CA THR A 474 -17.43 -5.21 -24.02
C THR A 474 -18.34 -4.38 -24.93
N LEU A 475 -17.81 -3.73 -25.96
CA LEU A 475 -18.62 -3.03 -26.97
C LEU A 475 -19.24 -4.00 -27.99
N ASN A 476 -18.60 -5.12 -28.29
CA ASN A 476 -19.12 -6.13 -29.20
C ASN A 476 -20.10 -7.14 -28.58
N LEU A 477 -20.15 -7.22 -27.24
CA LEU A 477 -21.10 -8.06 -26.48
C LEU A 477 -22.37 -7.30 -26.06
N ASN A 478 -22.44 -5.99 -26.32
CA ASN A 478 -23.63 -5.14 -26.09
C ASN A 478 -24.27 -4.63 -27.38
N MET A 479 -23.93 -5.17 -28.56
CA MET A 479 -24.64 -5.10 -29.81
C MET A 479 -25.23 -6.48 -30.10
#